data_f0af43d9769646e0341b3d50122785cf
#
_entry.id   f0af43d9769646e0341b3d50122785cf
#
_cell.length_a   1.000
_cell.length_b   1.000
_cell.length_c   1.000
_cell.angle_alpha   90.00
_cell.angle_beta   90.00
_cell.angle_gamma   90.00
#
_symmetry.space_group_name_H-M   'P 1'
#
loop_
_entity.id
_entity.type
_entity.pdbx_description
1 polymer ?
#
loop_
_entity_poly.entity_id
_entity_poly.type
_entity_poly.pdbx_seq_one_letter_code
_entity_poly.pdbx_strand_id
1 'polypeptide(L)'
;KIQSHGFLMIKVKKRKFLLLPGDGIGPEVVREVKKIINWFNDNKSLDFEIEEELVGGASYEKNGTPITDEVFYKALESEAVILGAVGGPKWDDLEFSKRPERALLKLRKELKLFANLRPAICFKQLVDASSLKPELVSDLDILFVRELTGGIYFGEPRGIKPIDNGERKGINTHVYTSSEIERVARVAFDLARKRNNKVTSCEKSNVMEAGQLWKEEVQALHEKDFKDVELKHMLAD
;
A
#
# COMPACT_ATOMS: atom_id res chain seq x y z
N LYS A 1 -22.35 -7.72 -55.08
CA LYS A 1 -21.06 -7.78 -54.36
C LYS A 1 -21.27 -7.16 -53.00
N ILE A 2 -21.43 -7.98 -51.99
CA ILE A 2 -21.53 -7.55 -50.56
C ILE A 2 -20.10 -7.52 -50.07
N GLN A 3 -19.60 -6.31 -49.74
CA GLN A 3 -18.32 -6.14 -49.09
C GLN A 3 -18.48 -6.58 -47.63
N SER A 4 -17.79 -7.68 -47.30
CA SER A 4 -17.64 -8.10 -45.91
C SER A 4 -16.73 -7.09 -45.19
N HIS A 5 -17.33 -6.27 -44.36
CA HIS A 5 -16.59 -5.45 -43.39
C HIS A 5 -15.93 -6.40 -42.37
N GLY A 6 -14.63 -6.60 -42.53
CA GLY A 6 -13.84 -7.33 -41.52
C GLY A 6 -13.92 -6.59 -40.21
N PHE A 7 -14.61 -7.16 -39.24
CA PHE A 7 -14.57 -6.74 -37.85
C PHE A 7 -13.12 -6.94 -37.37
N LEU A 8 -12.38 -5.87 -37.18
CA LEU A 8 -11.10 -5.92 -36.47
C LEU A 8 -11.41 -6.42 -35.05
N MET A 9 -11.18 -7.70 -34.79
CA MET A 9 -11.22 -8.20 -33.43
C MET A 9 -10.07 -7.54 -32.64
N ILE A 10 -10.39 -6.53 -31.85
CA ILE A 10 -9.46 -5.97 -30.88
C ILE A 10 -9.13 -7.11 -29.92
N LYS A 11 -7.92 -7.64 -30.02
CA LYS A 11 -7.44 -8.71 -29.14
C LYS A 11 -7.32 -8.12 -27.73
N VAL A 12 -8.27 -8.41 -26.85
CA VAL A 12 -8.24 -8.00 -25.45
C VAL A 12 -6.98 -8.57 -24.82
N LYS A 13 -6.16 -7.71 -24.21
CA LYS A 13 -4.93 -8.14 -23.54
C LYS A 13 -5.32 -8.93 -22.29
N LYS A 14 -4.90 -10.19 -22.22
CA LYS A 14 -5.02 -11.02 -21.02
C LYS A 14 -4.22 -10.40 -19.88
N ARG A 15 -4.83 -10.25 -18.71
CA ARG A 15 -4.21 -9.68 -17.49
C ARG A 15 -4.34 -10.67 -16.35
N LYS A 16 -3.22 -11.06 -15.77
CA LYS A 16 -3.17 -12.03 -14.66
C LYS A 16 -3.25 -11.31 -13.33
N PHE A 17 -4.21 -11.71 -12.49
CA PHE A 17 -4.34 -11.26 -11.11
C PHE A 17 -4.02 -12.40 -10.15
N LEU A 18 -3.13 -12.15 -9.20
CA LEU A 18 -2.88 -13.05 -8.09
C LEU A 18 -3.74 -12.64 -6.91
N LEU A 19 -4.59 -13.54 -6.45
CA LEU A 19 -5.38 -13.37 -5.24
C LEU A 19 -4.69 -14.07 -4.07
N LEU A 20 -4.48 -13.33 -3.00
CA LEU A 20 -3.91 -13.79 -1.74
C LEU A 20 -4.93 -13.57 -0.63
N PRO A 21 -5.88 -14.49 -0.41
CA PRO A 21 -6.95 -14.31 0.59
C PRO A 21 -6.39 -14.10 2.00
N GLY A 22 -5.37 -14.87 2.38
CA GLY A 22 -4.76 -14.79 3.70
C GLY A 22 -5.62 -15.37 4.81
N ASP A 23 -5.77 -14.60 5.91
CA ASP A 23 -6.29 -15.07 7.18
C ASP A 23 -7.59 -14.39 7.59
N GLY A 24 -8.29 -14.95 8.58
CA GLY A 24 -9.46 -14.33 9.21
C GLY A 24 -10.57 -13.98 8.22
N ILE A 25 -10.89 -12.69 8.10
CA ILE A 25 -11.92 -12.17 7.18
C ILE A 25 -11.46 -12.19 5.71
N GLY A 26 -10.16 -12.35 5.44
CA GLY A 26 -9.59 -12.24 4.09
C GLY A 26 -10.24 -13.15 3.04
N PRO A 27 -10.42 -14.46 3.30
CA PRO A 27 -11.09 -15.36 2.36
C PRO A 27 -12.52 -14.95 2.02
N GLU A 28 -13.26 -14.39 2.96
CA GLU A 28 -14.61 -13.89 2.76
C GLU A 28 -14.61 -12.69 1.82
N VAL A 29 -13.76 -11.70 2.10
CA VAL A 29 -13.63 -10.49 1.27
C VAL A 29 -13.17 -10.83 -0.14
N VAL A 30 -12.14 -11.67 -0.30
CA VAL A 30 -11.60 -12.04 -1.62
C VAL A 30 -12.62 -12.84 -2.45
N ARG A 31 -13.47 -13.63 -1.83
CA ARG A 31 -14.59 -14.30 -2.53
C ARG A 31 -15.52 -13.28 -3.22
N GLU A 32 -15.80 -12.15 -2.58
CA GLU A 32 -16.61 -11.08 -3.20
C GLU A 32 -15.85 -10.36 -4.32
N VAL A 33 -14.54 -10.15 -4.15
CA VAL A 33 -13.68 -9.61 -5.21
C VAL A 33 -13.71 -10.50 -6.46
N LYS A 34 -13.65 -11.84 -6.32
CA LYS A 34 -13.76 -12.78 -7.45
C LYS A 34 -15.06 -12.59 -8.24
N LYS A 35 -16.19 -12.37 -7.56
CA LYS A 35 -17.48 -12.11 -8.22
C LYS A 35 -17.40 -10.84 -9.09
N ILE A 36 -16.77 -9.78 -8.55
CA ILE A 36 -16.62 -8.52 -9.30
C ILE A 36 -15.72 -8.70 -10.51
N ILE A 37 -14.59 -9.40 -10.39
CA ILE A 37 -13.68 -9.67 -11.52
C ILE A 37 -14.39 -10.47 -12.60
N ASN A 38 -15.11 -11.53 -12.23
CA ASN A 38 -15.87 -12.34 -13.18
C ASN A 38 -16.96 -11.51 -13.87
N TRP A 39 -17.66 -10.65 -13.12
CA TRP A 39 -18.64 -9.74 -13.71
C TRP A 39 -18.02 -8.84 -14.79
N PHE A 40 -16.81 -8.32 -14.57
CA PHE A 40 -16.10 -7.52 -15.57
C PHE A 40 -15.74 -8.34 -16.81
N ASN A 41 -15.28 -9.59 -16.65
CA ASN A 41 -15.02 -10.48 -17.78
C ASN A 41 -16.28 -10.72 -18.59
N ASP A 42 -17.39 -11.01 -17.92
CA ASP A 42 -18.66 -11.38 -18.58
C ASP A 42 -19.35 -10.17 -19.25
N ASN A 43 -19.24 -8.97 -18.67
CA ASN A 43 -20.05 -7.82 -19.06
C ASN A 43 -19.27 -6.70 -19.75
N LYS A 44 -17.92 -6.69 -19.69
CA LYS A 44 -17.08 -5.60 -20.22
C LYS A 44 -16.04 -6.08 -21.23
N SER A 45 -16.15 -7.32 -21.70
CA SER A 45 -15.22 -7.93 -22.65
C SER A 45 -13.75 -7.76 -22.21
N LEU A 46 -13.50 -7.95 -20.93
CA LEU A 46 -12.17 -7.98 -20.35
C LEU A 46 -11.69 -9.44 -20.24
N ASP A 47 -10.39 -9.66 -20.17
CA ASP A 47 -9.78 -10.98 -20.04
C ASP A 47 -8.86 -10.98 -18.79
N PHE A 48 -9.49 -11.05 -17.62
CA PHE A 48 -8.79 -11.17 -16.34
C PHE A 48 -8.67 -12.64 -15.94
N GLU A 49 -7.44 -13.14 -15.93
CA GLU A 49 -7.13 -14.45 -15.37
C GLU A 49 -6.89 -14.33 -13.87
N ILE A 50 -7.53 -15.20 -13.08
CA ILE A 50 -7.38 -15.24 -11.64
C ILE A 50 -6.57 -16.47 -11.25
N GLU A 51 -5.50 -16.26 -10.49
CA GLU A 51 -4.79 -17.30 -9.75
C GLU A 51 -4.90 -17.02 -8.25
N GLU A 52 -5.11 -18.06 -7.43
CA GLU A 52 -5.26 -17.91 -5.98
C GLU A 52 -4.24 -18.75 -5.24
N GLU A 53 -3.55 -18.13 -4.26
CA GLU A 53 -2.50 -18.77 -3.48
C GLU A 53 -2.61 -18.44 -1.99
N LEU A 54 -1.95 -19.28 -1.16
CA LEU A 54 -1.90 -19.09 0.28
C LEU A 54 -0.86 -18.04 0.68
N VAL A 55 -1.22 -17.23 1.68
CA VAL A 55 -0.34 -16.23 2.30
C VAL A 55 -0.68 -16.10 3.79
N GLY A 56 0.23 -15.55 4.57
CA GLY A 56 0.02 -15.30 5.99
C GLY A 56 0.03 -16.56 6.85
N GLY A 57 -0.84 -16.61 7.83
CA GLY A 57 -0.97 -17.75 8.74
C GLY A 57 -1.43 -19.02 8.05
N ALA A 58 -2.32 -18.91 7.06
CA ALA A 58 -2.76 -20.05 6.24
C ALA A 58 -1.59 -20.70 5.49
N SER A 59 -0.67 -19.88 4.93
CA SER A 59 0.54 -20.40 4.31
C SER A 59 1.49 -21.00 5.34
N TYR A 60 1.66 -20.36 6.50
CA TYR A 60 2.52 -20.87 7.55
C TYR A 60 2.08 -22.26 8.05
N GLU A 61 0.79 -22.48 8.24
CA GLU A 61 0.25 -23.77 8.69
C GLU A 61 0.51 -24.89 7.69
N LYS A 62 0.44 -24.58 6.40
CA LYS A 62 0.66 -25.58 5.35
C LYS A 62 2.13 -25.78 4.99
N ASN A 63 2.89 -24.67 4.93
CA ASN A 63 4.21 -24.62 4.31
C ASN A 63 5.35 -24.29 5.30
N GLY A 64 5.05 -23.97 6.57
CA GLY A 64 6.02 -23.52 7.56
C GLY A 64 6.59 -22.10 7.34
N THR A 65 6.07 -21.39 6.35
CA THR A 65 6.47 -20.01 6.01
C THR A 65 5.25 -19.16 5.65
N PRO A 66 5.22 -17.87 6.03
CA PRO A 66 4.08 -17.01 5.73
C PRO A 66 3.90 -16.68 4.24
N ILE A 67 4.90 -16.91 3.42
CA ILE A 67 4.84 -16.87 1.95
C ILE A 67 5.97 -17.74 1.37
N THR A 68 5.64 -18.61 0.40
CA THR A 68 6.63 -19.39 -0.32
C THR A 68 7.28 -18.58 -1.43
N ASP A 69 8.47 -19.00 -1.88
CA ASP A 69 9.11 -18.33 -3.01
C ASP A 69 8.33 -18.54 -4.32
N GLU A 70 7.64 -19.66 -4.49
CA GLU A 70 6.76 -19.90 -5.62
C GLU A 70 5.66 -18.84 -5.70
N VAL A 71 4.93 -18.60 -4.60
CA VAL A 71 3.88 -17.58 -4.52
C VAL A 71 4.44 -16.18 -4.76
N PHE A 72 5.65 -15.92 -4.26
CA PHE A 72 6.33 -14.65 -4.50
C PHE A 72 6.67 -14.45 -6.00
N TYR A 73 7.17 -15.48 -6.70
CA TYR A 73 7.41 -15.39 -8.15
C TYR A 73 6.13 -15.19 -8.95
N LYS A 74 5.02 -15.84 -8.56
CA LYS A 74 3.70 -15.60 -9.16
C LYS A 74 3.25 -14.14 -8.96
N ALA A 75 3.55 -13.54 -7.82
CA ALA A 75 3.27 -12.12 -7.56
C ALA A 75 4.06 -11.19 -8.50
N LEU A 76 5.34 -11.51 -8.77
CA LEU A 76 6.16 -10.75 -9.73
C LEU A 76 5.65 -10.83 -11.17
N GLU A 77 5.08 -11.97 -11.58
CA GLU A 77 4.56 -12.20 -12.92
C GLU A 77 3.14 -11.66 -13.13
N SER A 78 2.46 -11.28 -12.06
CA SER A 78 1.08 -10.81 -12.12
C SER A 78 0.99 -9.31 -12.42
N GLU A 79 -0.04 -8.90 -13.18
CA GLU A 79 -0.36 -7.47 -13.41
C GLU A 79 -0.73 -6.75 -12.11
N ALA A 80 -1.43 -7.45 -11.21
CA ALA A 80 -1.76 -6.97 -9.88
C ALA A 80 -1.87 -8.12 -8.87
N VAL A 81 -1.57 -7.82 -7.62
CA VAL A 81 -1.77 -8.71 -6.47
C VAL A 81 -2.89 -8.14 -5.61
N ILE A 82 -3.90 -8.94 -5.34
CA ILE A 82 -5.03 -8.57 -4.47
C ILE A 82 -4.90 -9.36 -3.17
N LEU A 83 -4.62 -8.66 -2.09
CA LEU A 83 -4.44 -9.23 -0.76
C LEU A 83 -5.69 -9.00 0.09
N GLY A 84 -6.18 -10.06 0.73
CA GLY A 84 -7.29 -9.96 1.67
C GLY A 84 -6.83 -9.43 3.03
N ALA A 85 -6.48 -10.31 3.95
CA ALA A 85 -5.97 -9.95 5.27
C ALA A 85 -4.93 -10.96 5.74
N VAL A 86 -4.00 -10.55 6.58
CA VAL A 86 -3.01 -11.45 7.19
C VAL A 86 -2.90 -11.16 8.69
N GLY A 87 -2.65 -12.23 9.45
CA GLY A 87 -2.48 -12.14 10.89
C GLY A 87 -3.73 -12.54 11.68
N GLY A 88 -3.53 -12.68 12.98
CA GLY A 88 -4.57 -13.01 13.95
C GLY A 88 -3.97 -13.58 15.24
N PRO A 89 -4.73 -13.61 16.34
CA PRO A 89 -4.22 -14.00 17.66
C PRO A 89 -3.59 -15.39 17.70
N LYS A 90 -4.00 -16.28 16.82
CA LYS A 90 -3.47 -17.65 16.71
C LYS A 90 -1.94 -17.70 16.50
N TRP A 91 -1.37 -16.65 15.91
CA TRP A 91 0.06 -16.62 15.52
C TRP A 91 0.88 -15.59 16.31
N ASP A 92 0.32 -14.98 17.36
CA ASP A 92 1.01 -13.94 18.16
C ASP A 92 2.25 -14.49 18.90
N ASP A 93 2.24 -15.78 19.27
CA ASP A 93 3.35 -16.46 19.96
C ASP A 93 4.45 -16.96 19.00
N LEU A 94 4.28 -16.82 17.70
CA LEU A 94 5.30 -17.22 16.75
C LEU A 94 6.53 -16.31 16.84
N GLU A 95 7.68 -16.93 16.55
CA GLU A 95 8.91 -16.20 16.29
C GLU A 95 8.67 -15.09 15.27
N PHE A 96 9.21 -13.90 15.51
CA PHE A 96 8.96 -12.70 14.72
C PHE A 96 9.17 -12.90 13.20
N SER A 97 10.15 -13.73 12.82
CA SER A 97 10.46 -14.07 11.42
C SER A 97 9.36 -14.88 10.72
N LYS A 98 8.53 -15.59 11.49
CA LYS A 98 7.50 -16.51 11.01
C LYS A 98 6.08 -15.95 11.09
N ARG A 99 5.91 -14.77 11.66
CA ARG A 99 4.60 -14.13 11.79
C ARG A 99 3.98 -13.86 10.44
N PRO A 100 2.63 -13.98 10.29
CA PRO A 100 1.90 -13.76 9.03
C PRO A 100 2.22 -12.45 8.34
N GLU A 101 2.38 -11.36 9.10
CA GLU A 101 2.67 -10.02 8.61
C GLU A 101 4.00 -9.92 7.84
N ARG A 102 4.91 -10.87 8.05
CA ARG A 102 6.18 -10.92 7.32
C ARG A 102 5.98 -11.14 5.82
N ALA A 103 4.92 -11.85 5.42
CA ALA A 103 4.55 -12.01 4.02
C ALA A 103 4.26 -10.65 3.37
N LEU A 104 3.45 -9.82 4.02
CA LEU A 104 3.10 -8.49 3.52
C LEU A 104 4.34 -7.59 3.43
N LEU A 105 5.22 -7.62 4.42
CA LEU A 105 6.46 -6.84 4.41
C LEU A 105 7.41 -7.30 3.29
N LYS A 106 7.53 -8.61 3.04
CA LYS A 106 8.31 -9.15 1.91
C LYS A 106 7.74 -8.67 0.58
N LEU A 107 6.43 -8.81 0.36
CA LEU A 107 5.77 -8.34 -0.85
C LEU A 107 6.00 -6.83 -1.08
N ARG A 108 5.80 -6.00 -0.08
CA ARG A 108 5.99 -4.54 -0.18
C ARG A 108 7.41 -4.17 -0.59
N LYS A 109 8.40 -4.78 0.05
CA LYS A 109 9.81 -4.51 -0.21
C LYS A 109 10.24 -4.97 -1.60
N GLU A 110 10.01 -6.23 -1.90
CA GLU A 110 10.54 -6.87 -3.10
C GLU A 110 9.79 -6.44 -4.38
N LEU A 111 8.48 -6.17 -4.30
CA LEU A 111 7.70 -5.59 -5.39
C LEU A 111 7.89 -4.05 -5.49
N LYS A 112 8.69 -3.45 -4.61
CA LYS A 112 8.96 -2.01 -4.54
C LYS A 112 7.69 -1.16 -4.46
N LEU A 113 6.73 -1.57 -3.63
CA LEU A 113 5.45 -0.89 -3.46
C LEU A 113 5.62 0.33 -2.55
N PHE A 114 6.23 1.41 -3.06
CA PHE A 114 6.67 2.55 -2.28
C PHE A 114 5.56 3.53 -1.91
N ALA A 115 4.52 3.69 -2.74
CA ALA A 115 3.43 4.62 -2.51
C ALA A 115 2.16 3.89 -2.10
N ASN A 116 1.78 4.01 -0.83
CA ASN A 116 0.52 3.48 -0.33
C ASN A 116 -0.56 4.55 -0.38
N LEU A 117 -1.60 4.33 -1.17
CA LEU A 117 -2.73 5.24 -1.33
C LEU A 117 -3.87 4.84 -0.40
N ARG A 118 -4.25 5.75 0.49
CA ARG A 118 -5.29 5.51 1.50
C ARG A 118 -6.35 6.61 1.45
N PRO A 119 -7.46 6.41 0.73
CA PRO A 119 -8.55 7.36 0.72
C PRO A 119 -9.28 7.36 2.07
N ALA A 120 -9.58 8.56 2.58
CA ALA A 120 -10.48 8.80 3.69
C ALA A 120 -11.62 9.66 3.17
N ILE A 121 -12.75 9.03 2.93
CA ILE A 121 -13.97 9.66 2.40
C ILE A 121 -15.09 9.42 3.40
N CYS A 122 -15.78 10.48 3.79
CA CYS A 122 -16.99 10.35 4.58
C CYS A 122 -18.21 10.35 3.67
N PHE A 123 -18.91 9.22 3.60
CA PHE A 123 -20.18 9.13 2.89
C PHE A 123 -21.27 9.85 3.68
N LYS A 124 -22.12 10.63 3.01
CA LYS A 124 -23.19 11.41 3.65
C LYS A 124 -24.07 10.59 4.59
N GLN A 125 -24.33 9.33 4.24
CA GLN A 125 -25.13 8.39 5.04
C GLN A 125 -24.44 7.91 6.33
N LEU A 126 -23.14 8.13 6.46
CA LEU A 126 -22.32 7.69 7.59
C LEU A 126 -21.82 8.84 8.47
N VAL A 127 -22.21 10.07 8.18
CA VAL A 127 -21.78 11.27 8.95
C VAL A 127 -22.12 11.12 10.43
N ASP A 128 -23.35 10.68 10.74
CA ASP A 128 -23.83 10.51 12.12
C ASP A 128 -23.17 9.35 12.87
N ALA A 129 -22.47 8.46 12.18
CA ALA A 129 -21.68 7.38 12.80
C ALA A 129 -20.27 7.84 13.26
N SER A 130 -19.88 9.07 12.89
CA SER A 130 -18.61 9.66 13.32
C SER A 130 -18.68 10.17 14.75
N SER A 131 -17.57 10.04 15.50
CA SER A 131 -17.39 10.69 16.81
C SER A 131 -17.06 12.18 16.69
N LEU A 132 -16.76 12.67 15.49
CA LEU A 132 -16.52 14.07 15.22
C LEU A 132 -17.85 14.76 14.83
N LYS A 133 -17.88 16.09 15.00
CA LYS A 133 -19.03 16.89 14.62
C LYS A 133 -19.32 16.77 13.11
N PRO A 134 -20.60 16.70 12.71
CA PRO A 134 -20.99 16.55 11.30
C PRO A 134 -20.35 17.58 10.35
N GLU A 135 -20.25 18.83 10.75
CA GLU A 135 -19.64 19.89 9.96
C GLU A 135 -18.15 19.68 9.65
N LEU A 136 -17.46 18.83 10.42
CA LEU A 136 -16.06 18.51 10.20
C LEU A 136 -15.84 17.36 9.24
N VAL A 137 -16.84 16.51 9.03
CA VAL A 137 -16.71 15.27 8.27
C VAL A 137 -17.60 15.15 7.05
N SER A 138 -18.66 15.99 6.93
CA SER A 138 -19.69 15.86 5.88
C SER A 138 -19.16 15.84 4.45
N ASP A 139 -18.06 16.52 4.17
CA ASP A 139 -17.47 16.59 2.83
C ASP A 139 -15.99 16.16 2.84
N LEU A 140 -15.61 15.32 3.83
CA LEU A 140 -14.24 14.86 3.95
C LEU A 140 -13.88 13.98 2.76
N ASP A 141 -12.86 14.40 2.00
CA ASP A 141 -12.21 13.64 0.94
C ASP A 141 -10.70 13.89 0.98
N ILE A 142 -9.99 13.08 1.74
CA ILE A 142 -8.55 13.14 1.88
C ILE A 142 -7.93 11.88 1.30
N LEU A 143 -6.91 12.04 0.44
CA LEU A 143 -6.07 10.93 -0.02
C LEU A 143 -4.71 11.01 0.67
N PHE A 144 -4.45 10.08 1.60
CA PHE A 144 -3.13 9.91 2.18
C PHE A 144 -2.22 9.16 1.20
N VAL A 145 -1.12 9.78 0.83
CA VAL A 145 -0.04 9.15 0.08
C VAL A 145 1.11 8.89 1.05
N ARG A 146 1.31 7.61 1.40
CA ARG A 146 2.29 7.20 2.42
C ARG A 146 3.47 6.50 1.78
N GLU A 147 4.68 6.94 2.08
CA GLU A 147 5.88 6.17 1.76
C GLU A 147 5.88 4.87 2.58
N LEU A 148 6.18 3.74 1.93
CA LEU A 148 5.93 2.42 2.51
C LEU A 148 7.16 1.51 2.55
N THR A 149 8.27 1.87 1.92
CA THR A 149 9.45 1.01 1.75
C THR A 149 10.71 1.54 2.43
N GLY A 150 10.65 2.74 2.99
CA GLY A 150 11.70 3.36 3.80
C GLY A 150 11.28 3.60 5.25
N GLY A 151 12.00 4.47 5.91
CA GLY A 151 11.70 4.95 7.25
C GLY A 151 11.97 3.93 8.36
N ILE A 152 11.22 4.06 9.45
CA ILE A 152 11.43 3.33 10.70
C ILE A 152 11.18 1.82 10.61
N TYR A 153 10.42 1.37 9.60
CA TYR A 153 10.11 -0.06 9.45
C TYR A 153 11.25 -0.87 8.82
N PHE A 154 12.17 -0.21 8.11
CA PHE A 154 13.23 -0.87 7.34
C PHE A 154 14.63 -0.39 7.66
N GLY A 155 14.77 0.73 8.39
CA GLY A 155 16.07 1.28 8.77
C GLY A 155 16.87 0.37 9.69
N GLU A 156 18.17 0.35 9.51
CA GLU A 156 19.14 -0.38 10.34
C GLU A 156 20.08 0.62 11.07
N PRO A 157 20.58 0.28 12.26
CA PRO A 157 20.34 -0.94 13.06
C PRO A 157 18.96 -0.97 13.70
N ARG A 158 18.42 -2.18 13.92
CA ARG A 158 17.14 -2.39 14.58
C ARG A 158 17.14 -3.67 15.44
N GLY A 159 16.18 -3.77 16.35
CA GLY A 159 15.96 -4.96 17.18
C GLY A 159 16.06 -4.68 18.67
N ILE A 160 15.95 -5.75 19.45
CA ILE A 160 16.08 -5.71 20.91
C ILE A 160 17.36 -6.43 21.28
N LYS A 161 18.24 -5.75 22.03
CA LYS A 161 19.54 -6.27 22.45
C LYS A 161 19.63 -6.18 23.98
N PRO A 162 20.20 -7.18 24.65
CA PRO A 162 20.57 -7.04 26.05
C PRO A 162 21.69 -6.01 26.17
N ILE A 163 21.69 -5.29 27.28
CA ILE A 163 22.75 -4.38 27.70
C ILE A 163 23.15 -4.74 29.14
N ASP A 164 24.09 -3.99 29.73
CA ASP A 164 24.58 -4.25 31.06
C ASP A 164 23.47 -4.21 32.10
N ASN A 165 23.71 -4.86 33.25
CA ASN A 165 22.81 -4.92 34.42
C ASN A 165 21.44 -5.59 34.19
N GLY A 166 21.32 -6.45 33.15
CA GLY A 166 20.07 -7.15 32.86
C GLY A 166 19.02 -6.32 32.15
N GLU A 167 19.34 -5.11 31.74
CA GLU A 167 18.47 -4.26 30.93
C GLU A 167 18.45 -4.68 29.45
N ARG A 168 17.47 -4.20 28.73
CA ARG A 168 17.34 -4.40 27.28
C ARG A 168 17.18 -3.07 26.57
N LYS A 169 17.80 -2.93 25.41
CA LYS A 169 17.71 -1.77 24.52
C LYS A 169 16.94 -2.15 23.26
N GLY A 170 15.81 -1.45 23.00
CA GLY A 170 15.09 -1.52 21.74
C GLY A 170 15.58 -0.41 20.78
N ILE A 171 15.84 -0.75 19.53
CA ILE A 171 16.35 0.16 18.50
C ILE A 171 15.48 0.06 17.26
N ASN A 172 15.03 1.21 16.76
CA ASN A 172 14.53 1.38 15.39
C ASN A 172 15.19 2.62 14.78
N THR A 173 15.74 2.48 13.59
CA THR A 173 16.40 3.59 12.89
C THR A 173 15.46 4.16 11.83
N HIS A 174 15.26 5.47 11.84
CA HIS A 174 14.43 6.18 10.88
C HIS A 174 15.32 6.76 9.77
N VAL A 175 15.24 6.16 8.58
CA VAL A 175 16.10 6.52 7.44
C VAL A 175 15.25 6.74 6.19
N TYR A 176 15.49 7.87 5.52
CA TYR A 176 15.01 8.15 4.17
C TYR A 176 16.15 8.67 3.30
N THR A 177 16.11 8.34 2.03
CA THR A 177 16.96 8.93 1.00
C THR A 177 16.19 9.96 0.18
N SER A 178 16.89 10.91 -0.46
CA SER A 178 16.27 11.90 -1.36
C SER A 178 15.41 11.25 -2.44
N SER A 179 15.88 10.16 -3.05
CA SER A 179 15.13 9.44 -4.10
C SER A 179 13.84 8.79 -3.60
N GLU A 180 13.82 8.31 -2.35
CA GLU A 180 12.61 7.75 -1.73
C GLU A 180 11.57 8.82 -1.45
N ILE A 181 12.00 9.98 -0.99
CA ILE A 181 11.15 11.14 -0.75
C ILE A 181 10.61 11.69 -2.08
N GLU A 182 11.48 11.91 -3.07
CA GLU A 182 11.11 12.48 -4.37
C GLU A 182 10.05 11.60 -5.07
N ARG A 183 10.25 10.27 -5.13
CA ARG A 183 9.31 9.38 -5.84
C ARG A 183 7.91 9.38 -5.24
N VAL A 184 7.77 9.40 -3.91
CA VAL A 184 6.45 9.42 -3.26
C VAL A 184 5.82 10.80 -3.35
N ALA A 185 6.59 11.89 -3.23
CA ALA A 185 6.12 13.25 -3.40
C ALA A 185 5.62 13.50 -4.83
N ARG A 186 6.30 12.99 -5.85
CA ARG A 186 5.86 13.06 -7.25
C ARG A 186 4.50 12.39 -7.43
N VAL A 187 4.27 11.21 -6.87
CA VAL A 187 2.96 10.55 -6.88
C VAL A 187 1.89 11.44 -6.23
N ALA A 188 2.21 12.06 -5.08
CA ALA A 188 1.26 12.92 -4.38
C ALA A 188 0.89 14.18 -5.21
N PHE A 189 1.86 14.83 -5.83
CA PHE A 189 1.63 16.00 -6.68
C PHE A 189 0.83 15.65 -7.96
N ASP A 190 1.18 14.54 -8.63
CA ASP A 190 0.45 14.08 -9.82
C ASP A 190 -1.02 13.72 -9.50
N LEU A 191 -1.28 13.13 -8.34
CA LEU A 191 -2.63 12.86 -7.87
C LEU A 191 -3.37 14.14 -7.47
N ALA A 192 -2.68 15.13 -6.88
CA ALA A 192 -3.27 16.42 -6.54
C ALA A 192 -3.79 17.17 -7.77
N ARG A 193 -3.04 17.15 -8.89
CA ARG A 193 -3.49 17.72 -10.19
C ARG A 193 -4.79 17.11 -10.70
N LYS A 194 -5.09 15.86 -10.32
CA LYS A 194 -6.36 15.17 -10.67
C LYS A 194 -7.48 15.41 -9.65
N ARG A 195 -7.22 16.18 -8.61
CA ARG A 195 -8.13 16.49 -7.50
C ARG A 195 -8.22 18.01 -7.30
N ASN A 196 -8.03 18.47 -6.06
CA ASN A 196 -8.20 19.89 -5.70
C ASN A 196 -6.91 20.72 -5.81
N ASN A 197 -5.88 20.16 -6.44
CA ASN A 197 -4.59 20.81 -6.68
C ASN A 197 -3.88 21.29 -5.40
N LYS A 198 -4.00 20.49 -4.31
CA LYS A 198 -3.42 20.78 -2.99
C LYS A 198 -2.71 19.57 -2.42
N VAL A 199 -1.51 19.81 -1.84
CA VAL A 199 -0.72 18.82 -1.09
C VAL A 199 -0.37 19.41 0.27
N THR A 200 -0.61 18.64 1.33
CA THR A 200 -0.07 18.89 2.66
C THR A 200 1.00 17.84 2.94
N SER A 201 2.25 18.26 3.04
CA SER A 201 3.38 17.40 3.43
C SER A 201 3.52 17.41 4.94
N CYS A 202 3.38 16.22 5.56
CA CYS A 202 3.49 16.04 7.00
C CYS A 202 4.83 15.39 7.35
N GLU A 203 5.60 16.04 8.21
CA GLU A 203 6.93 15.59 8.65
C GLU A 203 7.25 16.14 10.06
N LYS A 204 8.42 15.85 10.58
CA LYS A 204 8.89 16.30 11.89
C LYS A 204 10.24 17.03 11.77
N SER A 205 10.30 18.04 10.90
CA SER A 205 11.52 18.77 10.54
C SER A 205 12.14 19.59 11.68
N ASN A 206 11.36 19.90 12.69
CA ASN A 206 11.85 20.71 13.82
C ASN A 206 12.71 19.95 14.85
N VAL A 207 12.74 18.60 14.77
CA VAL A 207 13.52 17.77 15.72
C VAL A 207 14.15 16.53 15.09
N MET A 208 13.86 16.23 13.83
CA MET A 208 14.37 15.04 13.15
C MET A 208 15.05 15.42 11.83
N GLU A 209 16.32 15.04 11.68
CA GLU A 209 17.08 15.29 10.45
C GLU A 209 16.44 14.60 9.22
N ALA A 210 15.89 13.39 9.40
CA ALA A 210 15.13 12.73 8.34
C ALA A 210 13.86 13.50 7.96
N GLY A 211 13.24 14.20 8.91
CA GLY A 211 12.12 15.09 8.68
C GLY A 211 12.53 16.38 7.97
N GLN A 212 13.70 16.94 8.33
CA GLN A 212 14.26 18.09 7.65
C GLN A 212 14.56 17.77 6.17
N LEU A 213 15.28 16.69 5.91
CA LEU A 213 15.52 16.21 4.55
C LEU A 213 14.22 16.03 3.77
N TRP A 214 13.21 15.41 4.38
CA TRP A 214 11.89 15.24 3.76
C TRP A 214 11.30 16.58 3.30
N LYS A 215 11.29 17.58 4.17
CA LYS A 215 10.78 18.91 3.85
C LYS A 215 11.55 19.56 2.70
N GLU A 216 12.88 19.52 2.75
CA GLU A 216 13.77 20.12 1.74
C GLU A 216 13.54 19.49 0.36
N GLU A 217 13.52 18.16 0.27
CA GLU A 217 13.32 17.43 -1.00
C GLU A 217 11.92 17.65 -1.60
N VAL A 218 10.87 17.64 -0.75
CA VAL A 218 9.50 17.95 -1.21
C VAL A 218 9.39 19.37 -1.72
N GLN A 219 10.01 20.34 -1.03
CA GLN A 219 10.03 21.74 -1.44
C GLN A 219 10.79 21.91 -2.77
N ALA A 220 11.97 21.32 -2.89
CA ALA A 220 12.78 21.40 -4.11
C ALA A 220 12.05 20.80 -5.33
N LEU A 221 11.40 19.64 -5.16
CA LEU A 221 10.60 19.03 -6.20
C LEU A 221 9.40 19.90 -6.61
N HIS A 222 8.70 20.49 -5.64
CA HIS A 222 7.59 21.41 -5.88
C HIS A 222 8.06 22.62 -6.72
N GLU A 223 9.14 23.27 -6.32
CA GLU A 223 9.68 24.44 -7.01
C GLU A 223 10.15 24.13 -8.43
N LYS A 224 10.60 22.91 -8.67
CA LYS A 224 11.08 22.47 -9.98
C LYS A 224 9.94 22.12 -10.94
N ASP A 225 9.02 21.26 -10.52
CA ASP A 225 8.12 20.54 -11.42
C ASP A 225 6.60 20.77 -11.11
N PHE A 226 6.25 21.35 -9.95
CA PHE A 226 4.87 21.36 -9.44
C PHE A 226 4.40 22.70 -8.86
N LYS A 227 4.93 23.83 -9.36
CA LYS A 227 4.53 25.19 -8.89
C LYS A 227 3.06 25.50 -9.04
N ASP A 228 2.34 24.75 -9.88
CA ASP A 228 0.92 24.86 -10.11
C ASP A 228 0.08 24.19 -8.99
N VAL A 229 0.68 23.42 -8.10
CA VAL A 229 0.04 22.75 -6.97
C VAL A 229 0.27 23.56 -5.69
N GLU A 230 -0.77 23.82 -4.91
CA GLU A 230 -0.62 24.43 -3.59
C GLU A 230 0.10 23.45 -2.64
N LEU A 231 1.27 23.83 -2.11
CA LEU A 231 2.01 23.05 -1.13
C LEU A 231 1.97 23.70 0.25
N LYS A 232 1.60 22.90 1.26
CA LYS A 232 1.71 23.27 2.67
C LYS A 232 2.54 22.24 3.41
N HIS A 233 3.49 22.69 4.24
CA HIS A 233 4.17 21.84 5.20
C HIS A 233 3.47 21.90 6.57
N MET A 234 3.38 20.76 7.24
CA MET A 234 2.76 20.65 8.56
C MET A 234 3.57 19.68 9.42
N LEU A 235 3.87 20.08 10.65
CA LEU A 235 4.45 19.16 11.63
C LEU A 235 3.44 18.07 11.98
N ALA A 236 3.94 16.85 12.22
CA ALA A 236 3.10 15.68 12.43
C ALA A 236 2.37 15.63 13.78
N ASP A 237 2.58 16.61 14.66
CA ASP A 237 1.99 16.75 16.02
C ASP A 237 1.24 18.05 16.25
#